data_7f34cf73d3ab6dfd36a9e7c858dcf4ea
#
_entry.id   7f34cf73d3ab6dfd36a9e7c858dcf4ea
#
_cell.length_a   1.000
_cell.length_b   1.000
_cell.length_c   1.000
_cell.angle_alpha   90.00
_cell.angle_beta   90.00
_cell.angle_gamma   90.00
#
_symmetry.space_group_name_H-M   'P 1'
#
loop_
_entity.id
_entity.type
_entity.pdbx_description
1 polymer ?
#
loop_
_entity_poly.entity_id
_entity_poly.type
_entity_poly.pdbx_seq_one_letter_code
_entity_poly.pdbx_strand_id
1 'polypeptide(L)'
;PAQIDTRTAPNPEQGFLREKQTSLAFPNLRVGTRLSYTVQQHYAAKPLLGQFHSVLQFGPKPVRQDSFKITYRATRPIIWRSEQMDDYRFTASSDRKKLTIEQKAPVFLNYINEPSIGFIQRVPRVELGSSTEVQDYFGPLAQRYQQILATPLPAASAKAVAGLRDLPPAAKVAGLMQHINDNYRYLGDWRATERGYVPFELEQIEQRGYGDCKDLAVLLAAMLKASGIKAETAWVSRENVVAPLLIPGTHAPNHAIVRAEVDGKVWWLDPTNPVFDPGRSMPDIQERWAFVSDANGQVREDYIPLEAPDTSIVLDKQEHFDRAGQARVNARIEFSHMELMRLMVSDNQNGIASNDQSLCERFTRELRDCQIDREPTAFVAPKTYRVKASLTDLKPLENISGSYFYKSPALEGDWDFLVNYRRNGQLADLYIGDANTLRYTITLSGAQLDKDVKACNVRSPWFDMDLRSERVKGEYRYHYRLSQKKRWLSHEDIISAPFEAMVSQAKDCSEQARQLVQLKGAAKKA
;
A
#
# COMPACT_ATOMS: atom_id res chain seq x y z
N PRO A 1 -39.65 18.33 1.82
CA PRO A 1 -39.42 17.06 2.48
C PRO A 1 -38.13 16.40 1.97
N ALA A 2 -37.41 15.70 2.84
CA ALA A 2 -36.27 14.91 2.44
C ALA A 2 -36.70 13.75 1.56
N GLN A 3 -35.89 13.39 0.59
CA GLN A 3 -36.03 12.18 -0.20
C GLN A 3 -35.24 11.06 0.46
N ILE A 4 -35.89 9.93 0.73
CA ILE A 4 -35.28 8.75 1.33
C ILE A 4 -35.25 7.65 0.29
N ASP A 5 -34.07 7.14 0.01
CA ASP A 5 -33.83 6.00 -0.88
C ASP A 5 -33.09 4.89 -0.11
N THR A 6 -33.54 3.66 -0.26
CA THR A 6 -32.92 2.47 0.34
C THR A 6 -32.62 1.44 -0.73
N ARG A 7 -31.34 1.14 -0.92
CA ARG A 7 -30.85 0.17 -1.89
C ARG A 7 -29.87 -0.81 -1.26
N THR A 8 -29.55 -1.89 -1.96
CA THR A 8 -28.44 -2.75 -1.56
C THR A 8 -27.16 -1.92 -1.51
N ALA A 9 -26.39 -2.01 -0.43
CA ALA A 9 -25.12 -1.30 -0.30
C ALA A 9 -24.18 -1.73 -1.44
N PRO A 10 -23.47 -0.78 -2.06
CA PRO A 10 -22.40 -1.14 -2.99
C PRO A 10 -21.35 -1.94 -2.23
N ASN A 11 -20.94 -3.07 -2.79
CA ASN A 11 -19.87 -3.88 -2.23
C ASN A 11 -18.55 -3.48 -2.89
N PRO A 12 -17.65 -2.77 -2.20
CA PRO A 12 -16.34 -2.41 -2.73
C PRO A 12 -15.41 -3.62 -2.84
N GLU A 13 -15.71 -4.70 -2.10
CA GLU A 13 -14.96 -5.95 -2.13
C GLU A 13 -15.73 -7.02 -2.91
N GLN A 14 -15.02 -8.00 -3.45
CA GLN A 14 -15.66 -9.14 -4.11
C GLN A 14 -16.31 -10.03 -3.04
N GLY A 15 -17.63 -10.18 -3.07
CA GLY A 15 -18.33 -11.04 -2.12
C GLY A 15 -19.85 -10.83 -2.02
N PHE A 16 -20.45 -11.59 -1.12
CA PHE A 16 -21.90 -11.56 -0.85
C PHE A 16 -22.20 -10.83 0.45
N LEU A 17 -22.94 -9.74 0.36
CA LEU A 17 -23.42 -8.93 1.50
C LEU A 17 -24.95 -8.93 1.55
N ARG A 18 -25.49 -8.68 2.76
CA ARG A 18 -26.93 -8.39 2.96
C ARG A 18 -27.19 -6.94 3.39
N GLU A 19 -26.16 -6.12 3.40
CA GLU A 19 -26.25 -4.75 3.86
C GLU A 19 -27.08 -3.89 2.91
N LYS A 20 -27.83 -2.94 3.50
CA LYS A 20 -28.57 -1.93 2.77
C LYS A 20 -28.02 -0.55 3.10
N GLN A 21 -27.99 0.30 2.12
CA GLN A 21 -27.65 1.71 2.26
C GLN A 21 -28.92 2.54 2.15
N THR A 22 -29.19 3.35 3.19
CA THR A 22 -30.25 4.36 3.14
C THR A 22 -29.62 5.73 2.95
N SER A 23 -30.02 6.40 1.87
CA SER A 23 -29.57 7.74 1.53
C SER A 23 -30.68 8.76 1.84
N LEU A 24 -30.30 9.87 2.45
CA LEU A 24 -31.18 10.96 2.78
C LEU A 24 -30.76 12.21 2.00
N ALA A 25 -31.55 12.64 1.05
CA ALA A 25 -31.29 13.82 0.24
C ALA A 25 -32.18 15.00 0.67
N PHE A 26 -31.57 16.17 0.80
CA PHE A 26 -32.25 17.44 1.11
C PHE A 26 -32.23 18.32 -0.14
N PRO A 27 -33.30 18.38 -0.92
CA PRO A 27 -33.34 19.20 -2.13
C PRO A 27 -33.48 20.70 -1.80
N ASN A 28 -33.13 21.54 -2.76
CA ASN A 28 -33.33 23.00 -2.72
C ASN A 28 -32.63 23.74 -1.57
N LEU A 29 -31.45 23.30 -1.17
CA LEU A 29 -30.66 24.00 -0.16
C LEU A 29 -30.16 25.34 -0.71
N ARG A 30 -30.20 26.35 0.14
CA ARG A 30 -29.71 27.73 -0.14
C ARG A 30 -28.82 28.21 1.01
N VAL A 31 -28.02 29.22 0.77
CA VAL A 31 -27.28 29.89 1.85
C VAL A 31 -28.26 30.37 2.92
N GLY A 32 -28.00 30.03 4.18
CA GLY A 32 -28.88 30.32 5.32
C GLY A 32 -29.89 29.21 5.64
N THR A 33 -29.98 28.13 4.84
CA THR A 33 -30.84 26.98 5.18
C THR A 33 -30.32 26.30 6.44
N ARG A 34 -31.22 26.05 7.38
CA ARG A 34 -30.96 25.26 8.59
C ARG A 34 -31.54 23.87 8.43
N LEU A 35 -30.70 22.85 8.58
CA LEU A 35 -31.12 21.44 8.61
C LEU A 35 -31.14 20.98 10.06
N SER A 36 -32.22 20.26 10.42
CA SER A 36 -32.32 19.57 11.69
C SER A 36 -32.84 18.16 11.43
N TYR A 37 -32.12 17.14 11.89
CA TYR A 37 -32.53 15.74 11.76
C TYR A 37 -32.07 14.94 12.97
N THR A 38 -32.78 13.87 13.24
CA THR A 38 -32.44 12.90 14.29
C THR A 38 -32.21 11.55 13.65
N VAL A 39 -31.09 10.93 13.95
CA VAL A 39 -30.78 9.56 13.54
C VAL A 39 -30.83 8.67 14.77
N GLN A 40 -31.66 7.64 14.72
CA GLN A 40 -31.67 6.57 15.71
C GLN A 40 -31.04 5.33 15.10
N GLN A 41 -29.95 4.87 15.68
CA GLN A 41 -29.24 3.67 15.26
C GLN A 41 -29.42 2.57 16.30
N HIS A 42 -29.81 1.39 15.84
CA HIS A 42 -29.93 0.21 16.67
C HIS A 42 -28.86 -0.80 16.28
N TYR A 43 -27.88 -0.98 17.15
CA TYR A 43 -26.83 -1.98 16.98
C TYR A 43 -27.22 -3.26 17.71
N ALA A 44 -27.66 -4.26 16.95
CA ALA A 44 -27.87 -5.61 17.46
C ALA A 44 -26.57 -6.45 17.38
N ALA A 45 -25.42 -5.83 17.55
CA ALA A 45 -24.16 -6.54 17.53
C ALA A 45 -24.10 -7.50 18.71
N LYS A 46 -24.23 -8.79 18.41
CA LYS A 46 -23.74 -9.82 19.34
C LYS A 46 -22.22 -9.74 19.27
N PRO A 47 -21.53 -9.27 20.31
CA PRO A 47 -20.09 -9.27 20.29
C PRO A 47 -19.65 -10.70 20.05
N LEU A 48 -18.91 -10.92 18.98
CA LEU A 48 -18.29 -12.21 18.76
C LEU A 48 -17.48 -12.50 20.01
N LEU A 49 -17.69 -13.67 20.62
CA LEU A 49 -16.89 -14.16 21.73
C LEU A 49 -17.06 -13.38 23.06
N GLY A 50 -18.11 -12.58 23.18
CA GLY A 50 -18.48 -11.94 24.44
C GLY A 50 -17.67 -10.71 24.85
N GLN A 51 -16.76 -10.25 24.03
CA GLN A 51 -16.03 -8.99 24.20
C GLN A 51 -16.55 -7.95 23.22
N PHE A 52 -16.44 -6.67 23.57
CA PHE A 52 -16.72 -5.58 22.64
C PHE A 52 -15.49 -4.67 22.47
N HIS A 53 -15.39 -4.09 21.31
CA HIS A 53 -14.42 -3.05 20.97
C HIS A 53 -15.08 -2.05 20.03
N SER A 54 -14.83 -0.78 20.25
CA SER A 54 -15.33 0.32 19.42
C SER A 54 -14.30 1.41 19.34
N VAL A 55 -14.17 2.01 18.17
CA VAL A 55 -13.31 3.17 17.93
C VAL A 55 -14.19 4.37 17.63
N LEU A 56 -14.00 5.46 18.36
CA LEU A 56 -14.51 6.78 18.04
C LEU A 56 -13.35 7.66 17.59
N GLN A 57 -13.38 8.08 16.35
CA GLN A 57 -12.36 8.94 15.75
C GLN A 57 -13.01 10.19 15.19
N PHE A 58 -12.40 11.34 15.45
CA PHE A 58 -12.86 12.62 14.94
C PHE A 58 -12.09 12.94 13.65
N GLY A 59 -12.77 12.81 12.52
CA GLY A 59 -12.18 13.18 11.23
C GLY A 59 -12.07 14.69 11.03
N PRO A 60 -11.34 15.12 9.97
CA PRO A 60 -11.25 16.51 9.59
C PRO A 60 -12.64 17.04 9.24
N LYS A 61 -13.00 18.18 9.85
CA LYS A 61 -14.25 18.90 9.57
C LYS A 61 -13.89 20.35 9.34
N PRO A 62 -14.06 20.88 8.13
CA PRO A 62 -13.85 22.30 7.82
C PRO A 62 -15.01 23.15 8.35
N VAL A 63 -15.61 22.71 9.45
CA VAL A 63 -16.73 23.38 10.11
C VAL A 63 -16.50 23.41 11.60
N ARG A 64 -16.91 24.47 12.23
CA ARG A 64 -16.88 24.59 13.69
C ARG A 64 -17.87 23.60 14.30
N GLN A 65 -17.41 22.79 15.22
CA GLN A 65 -18.23 21.93 16.05
C GLN A 65 -18.50 22.66 17.38
N ASP A 66 -19.72 23.13 17.56
CA ASP A 66 -20.09 23.92 18.75
C ASP A 66 -20.27 23.04 19.99
N SER A 67 -20.79 21.83 19.82
CA SER A 67 -20.95 20.87 20.90
C SER A 67 -20.92 19.44 20.39
N PHE A 68 -20.43 18.54 21.22
CA PHE A 68 -20.50 17.10 21.00
C PHE A 68 -20.69 16.39 22.33
N LYS A 69 -21.59 15.42 22.34
CA LYS A 69 -21.83 14.54 23.49
C LYS A 69 -22.24 13.17 23.00
N ILE A 70 -21.53 12.14 23.48
CA ILE A 70 -21.88 10.75 23.27
C ILE A 70 -21.92 10.02 24.59
N THR A 71 -22.85 9.08 24.72
CA THR A 71 -22.94 8.22 25.89
C THR A 71 -22.96 6.76 25.46
N TYR A 72 -21.98 6.02 25.91
CA TYR A 72 -21.91 4.57 25.77
C TYR A 72 -22.54 3.90 26.99
N ARG A 73 -23.29 2.84 26.74
CA ARG A 73 -23.82 1.94 27.78
C ARG A 73 -23.46 0.51 27.41
N ALA A 74 -22.97 -0.26 28.37
CA ALA A 74 -22.57 -1.64 28.15
C ALA A 74 -23.07 -2.54 29.30
N THR A 75 -23.19 -3.81 29.02
CA THR A 75 -23.53 -4.83 30.05
C THR A 75 -22.31 -5.20 30.91
N ARG A 76 -21.10 -4.91 30.42
CA ARG A 76 -19.81 -5.09 31.10
C ARG A 76 -19.14 -3.74 31.38
N PRO A 77 -18.18 -3.65 32.32
CA PRO A 77 -17.39 -2.45 32.53
C PRO A 77 -16.69 -2.01 31.24
N ILE A 78 -16.73 -0.72 30.96
CA ILE A 78 -16.07 -0.10 29.82
C ILE A 78 -14.66 0.28 30.21
N ILE A 79 -13.68 -0.19 29.47
CA ILE A 79 -12.29 0.25 29.51
C ILE A 79 -12.09 1.18 28.31
N TRP A 80 -11.35 2.26 28.48
CA TRP A 80 -11.04 3.16 27.37
C TRP A 80 -9.59 3.65 27.42
N ARG A 81 -9.07 3.98 26.25
CA ARG A 81 -7.82 4.69 26.02
C ARG A 81 -8.08 5.79 24.99
N SER A 82 -7.38 6.90 25.10
CA SER A 82 -7.61 8.03 24.21
C SER A 82 -6.30 8.73 23.87
N GLU A 83 -6.27 9.33 22.68
CA GLU A 83 -5.20 10.20 22.21
C GLU A 83 -5.80 11.51 21.70
N GLN A 84 -5.12 12.63 21.96
CA GLN A 84 -5.49 13.99 21.51
C GLN A 84 -6.92 14.40 21.90
N MET A 85 -7.41 13.93 23.05
CA MET A 85 -8.78 14.15 23.56
C MET A 85 -8.83 15.23 24.66
N ASP A 86 -7.87 16.15 24.70
CA ASP A 86 -7.78 17.18 25.76
C ASP A 86 -8.99 18.13 25.78
N ASP A 87 -9.62 18.37 24.63
CA ASP A 87 -10.83 19.18 24.50
C ASP A 87 -12.11 18.47 24.98
N TYR A 88 -11.99 17.24 25.47
CA TYR A 88 -13.14 16.42 25.86
C TYR A 88 -13.07 16.04 27.33
N ARG A 89 -14.24 15.91 27.97
CA ARG A 89 -14.42 15.41 29.33
C ARG A 89 -14.98 13.99 29.28
N PHE A 90 -14.38 13.11 30.06
CA PHE A 90 -14.83 11.75 30.24
C PHE A 90 -15.49 11.61 31.61
N THR A 91 -16.74 11.11 31.63
CA THR A 91 -17.48 10.86 32.88
C THR A 91 -17.99 9.42 32.85
N ALA A 92 -17.51 8.60 33.78
CA ALA A 92 -17.92 7.22 33.94
C ALA A 92 -18.80 7.03 35.17
N SER A 93 -19.77 6.10 35.09
CA SER A 93 -20.47 5.61 36.28
C SER A 93 -19.54 4.80 37.20
N SER A 94 -19.93 4.63 38.47
CA SER A 94 -19.14 3.89 39.46
C SER A 94 -18.88 2.43 39.04
N ASP A 95 -19.87 1.79 38.40
CA ASP A 95 -19.76 0.43 37.86
C ASP A 95 -19.10 0.37 36.50
N ARG A 96 -18.65 1.52 35.94
CA ARG A 96 -18.06 1.67 34.61
C ARG A 96 -18.91 1.16 33.45
N LYS A 97 -20.20 0.91 33.63
CA LYS A 97 -21.08 0.45 32.54
C LYS A 97 -21.68 1.58 31.71
N LYS A 98 -21.44 2.83 32.12
CA LYS A 98 -21.82 4.02 31.39
C LYS A 98 -20.62 4.94 31.28
N LEU A 99 -20.30 5.37 30.06
CA LEU A 99 -19.27 6.37 29.78
C LEU A 99 -19.86 7.49 28.95
N THR A 100 -19.73 8.72 29.40
CA THR A 100 -20.10 9.92 28.64
C THR A 100 -18.83 10.66 28.25
N ILE A 101 -18.72 11.01 26.97
CA ILE A 101 -17.66 11.85 26.40
C ILE A 101 -18.33 13.13 25.92
N GLU A 102 -17.89 14.27 26.43
CA GLU A 102 -18.49 15.58 26.17
C GLU A 102 -17.42 16.61 25.84
N GLN A 103 -17.64 17.36 24.79
CA GLN A 103 -16.76 18.44 24.38
C GLN A 103 -16.82 19.59 25.41
N LYS A 104 -15.66 20.16 25.79
CA LYS A 104 -15.54 21.22 26.80
C LYS A 104 -15.88 22.60 26.24
N ALA A 105 -15.48 22.86 24.98
CA ALA A 105 -15.65 24.12 24.29
C ALA A 105 -15.77 23.89 22.77
N PRO A 106 -16.27 24.86 21.99
CA PRO A 106 -16.30 24.72 20.53
C PRO A 106 -14.93 24.41 19.95
N VAL A 107 -14.86 23.45 19.02
CA VAL A 107 -13.65 22.99 18.35
C VAL A 107 -13.76 23.20 16.85
N PHE A 108 -12.68 23.63 16.23
CA PHE A 108 -12.53 23.71 14.80
C PHE A 108 -11.38 22.78 14.36
N LEU A 109 -11.73 21.68 13.72
CA LEU A 109 -10.78 20.67 13.23
C LEU A 109 -10.54 20.90 11.73
N ASN A 110 -9.60 21.76 11.40
CA ASN A 110 -9.28 22.09 10.02
C ASN A 110 -8.08 21.26 9.51
N TYR A 111 -8.37 20.21 8.75
CA TYR A 111 -7.37 19.41 8.05
C TYR A 111 -7.62 19.40 6.54
N ILE A 112 -8.14 20.49 5.97
CA ILE A 112 -8.61 20.55 4.58
C ILE A 112 -7.52 20.16 3.57
N ASN A 113 -6.28 20.53 3.83
CA ASN A 113 -5.15 20.27 2.93
C ASN A 113 -4.32 19.05 3.33
N GLU A 114 -4.74 18.31 4.35
CA GLU A 114 -4.02 17.13 4.79
C GLU A 114 -4.31 15.93 3.89
N PRO A 115 -3.31 15.15 3.47
CA PRO A 115 -3.53 13.87 2.84
C PRO A 115 -4.30 12.93 3.78
N SER A 116 -5.35 12.30 3.29
CA SER A 116 -6.22 11.42 4.08
C SER A 116 -5.46 10.30 4.81
N ILE A 117 -4.33 9.90 4.27
CA ILE A 117 -3.45 8.88 4.83
C ILE A 117 -2.74 9.36 6.10
N GLY A 118 -2.20 10.58 6.12
CA GLY A 118 -1.35 11.06 7.23
C GLY A 118 -2.12 11.58 8.43
N PHE A 119 -3.31 12.14 8.25
CA PHE A 119 -4.02 12.80 9.34
C PHE A 119 -4.58 11.84 10.40
N ILE A 120 -4.79 10.56 10.06
CA ILE A 120 -5.37 9.58 11.00
C ILE A 120 -4.60 9.46 12.31
N GLN A 121 -3.30 9.74 12.28
CA GLN A 121 -2.43 9.76 13.46
C GLN A 121 -2.52 11.08 14.25
N ARG A 122 -3.14 12.10 13.68
CA ARG A 122 -3.21 13.47 14.25
C ARG A 122 -4.61 13.86 14.70
N VAL A 123 -5.60 13.00 14.55
CA VAL A 123 -6.98 13.30 14.95
C VAL A 123 -7.28 12.76 16.35
N PRO A 124 -8.13 13.46 17.12
CA PRO A 124 -8.60 12.96 18.39
C PRO A 124 -9.31 11.62 18.22
N ARG A 125 -8.98 10.66 19.06
CA ARG A 125 -9.61 9.33 19.06
C ARG A 125 -9.72 8.73 20.45
N VAL A 126 -10.71 7.88 20.62
CA VAL A 126 -10.88 7.03 21.78
C VAL A 126 -11.24 5.62 21.34
N GLU A 127 -10.60 4.64 21.94
CA GLU A 127 -10.93 3.23 21.82
C GLU A 127 -11.56 2.74 23.11
N LEU A 128 -12.66 2.01 22.98
CA LEU A 128 -13.45 1.46 24.07
C LEU A 128 -13.50 -0.05 23.93
N GLY A 129 -13.33 -0.74 25.04
CA GLY A 129 -13.39 -2.20 25.04
C GLY A 129 -13.84 -2.76 26.37
N SER A 130 -13.99 -4.06 26.44
CA SER A 130 -14.34 -4.80 27.66
C SER A 130 -13.14 -5.50 28.31
N SER A 131 -11.98 -5.50 27.65
CA SER A 131 -10.71 -6.03 28.15
C SER A 131 -9.52 -5.24 27.62
N THR A 132 -8.36 -5.41 28.21
CA THR A 132 -7.04 -4.98 27.71
C THR A 132 -6.21 -6.15 27.19
N GLU A 133 -6.69 -7.37 27.36
CA GLU A 133 -5.94 -8.58 27.05
C GLU A 133 -6.27 -9.12 25.67
N VAL A 134 -5.27 -9.32 24.86
CA VAL A 134 -5.39 -9.88 23.50
C VAL A 134 -6.08 -11.25 23.51
N GLN A 135 -5.75 -12.08 24.48
CA GLN A 135 -6.33 -13.42 24.62
C GLN A 135 -7.85 -13.40 24.84
N ASP A 136 -8.37 -12.37 25.55
CA ASP A 136 -9.82 -12.25 25.77
C ASP A 136 -10.59 -11.99 24.49
N TYR A 137 -9.98 -11.24 23.53
CA TYR A 137 -10.62 -10.92 22.25
C TYR A 137 -10.44 -12.03 21.22
N PHE A 138 -9.22 -12.56 21.10
CA PHE A 138 -8.86 -13.47 20.01
C PHE A 138 -8.78 -14.94 20.41
N GLY A 139 -8.68 -15.27 21.70
CA GLY A 139 -8.51 -16.64 22.19
C GLY A 139 -9.59 -17.59 21.70
N PRO A 140 -10.90 -17.29 21.88
CA PRO A 140 -11.97 -18.16 21.37
C PRO A 140 -11.97 -18.28 19.84
N LEU A 141 -11.59 -17.22 19.11
CA LEU A 141 -11.42 -17.27 17.67
C LEU A 141 -10.25 -18.19 17.28
N ALA A 142 -9.12 -18.06 17.97
CA ALA A 142 -7.96 -18.91 17.80
C ALA A 142 -8.29 -20.38 18.03
N GLN A 143 -9.03 -20.69 19.09
CA GLN A 143 -9.51 -22.05 19.35
C GLN A 143 -10.37 -22.60 18.21
N ARG A 144 -11.26 -21.78 17.64
CA ARG A 144 -12.08 -22.18 16.50
C ARG A 144 -11.23 -22.48 15.25
N TYR A 145 -10.21 -21.66 14.99
CA TYR A 145 -9.25 -21.92 13.90
C TYR A 145 -8.49 -23.25 14.14
N GLN A 146 -8.05 -23.53 15.37
CA GLN A 146 -7.38 -24.79 15.69
C GLN A 146 -8.29 -26.00 15.50
N GLN A 147 -9.59 -25.91 15.81
CA GLN A 147 -10.55 -26.98 15.51
C GLN A 147 -10.62 -27.29 14.01
N ILE A 148 -10.66 -26.25 13.17
CA ILE A 148 -10.65 -26.41 11.71
C ILE A 148 -9.32 -27.02 11.22
N LEU A 149 -8.20 -26.53 11.74
CA LEU A 149 -6.85 -27.02 11.40
C LEU A 149 -6.58 -28.45 11.88
N ALA A 150 -7.37 -28.97 12.81
CA ALA A 150 -7.29 -30.37 13.27
C ALA A 150 -8.06 -31.34 12.35
N THR A 151 -8.87 -30.84 11.42
CA THR A 151 -9.58 -31.69 10.46
C THR A 151 -8.62 -32.20 9.37
N PRO A 152 -8.89 -33.38 8.76
CA PRO A 152 -8.08 -33.86 7.65
C PRO A 152 -8.07 -32.88 6.48
N LEU A 153 -6.94 -32.83 5.77
CA LEU A 153 -6.88 -32.08 4.51
C LEU A 153 -7.86 -32.66 3.48
N PRO A 154 -8.59 -31.82 2.74
CA PRO A 154 -9.39 -32.24 1.60
C PRO A 154 -8.52 -32.92 0.51
N ALA A 155 -9.15 -33.68 -0.36
CA ALA A 155 -8.45 -34.60 -1.27
C ALA A 155 -7.50 -33.89 -2.25
N ALA A 156 -7.92 -32.77 -2.87
CA ALA A 156 -7.08 -32.03 -3.81
C ALA A 156 -5.90 -31.33 -3.11
N SER A 157 -6.15 -30.75 -1.93
CA SER A 157 -5.12 -30.14 -1.08
C SER A 157 -4.10 -31.17 -0.60
N ALA A 158 -4.55 -32.37 -0.17
CA ALA A 158 -3.67 -33.46 0.23
C ALA A 158 -2.80 -33.96 -0.94
N LYS A 159 -3.37 -34.06 -2.15
CA LYS A 159 -2.63 -34.41 -3.38
C LYS A 159 -1.57 -33.35 -3.71
N ALA A 160 -1.88 -32.06 -3.59
CA ALA A 160 -0.93 -30.97 -3.81
C ALA A 160 0.26 -31.09 -2.83
N VAL A 161 0.00 -31.30 -1.54
CA VAL A 161 1.03 -31.49 -0.51
C VAL A 161 1.92 -32.70 -0.84
N ALA A 162 1.30 -33.83 -1.23
CA ALA A 162 2.04 -35.05 -1.60
C ALA A 162 2.96 -34.82 -2.81
N GLY A 163 2.50 -34.07 -3.81
CA GLY A 163 3.28 -33.73 -5.01
C GLY A 163 4.52 -32.89 -4.75
N LEU A 164 4.57 -32.20 -3.61
CA LEU A 164 5.67 -31.29 -3.23
C LEU A 164 6.60 -31.91 -2.15
N ARG A 165 6.39 -33.19 -1.78
CA ARG A 165 7.04 -33.84 -0.61
C ARG A 165 8.55 -33.67 -0.61
N ASP A 166 9.19 -33.92 -1.76
CA ASP A 166 10.65 -34.03 -1.88
C ASP A 166 11.33 -32.68 -2.16
N LEU A 167 10.55 -31.58 -2.23
CA LEU A 167 11.09 -30.25 -2.46
C LEU A 167 11.62 -29.61 -1.16
N PRO A 168 12.59 -28.70 -1.26
CA PRO A 168 13.02 -27.90 -0.10
C PRO A 168 11.90 -27.00 0.42
N PRO A 169 11.95 -26.56 1.70
CA PRO A 169 10.86 -25.82 2.35
C PRO A 169 10.38 -24.60 1.57
N ALA A 170 11.29 -23.75 1.07
CA ALA A 170 10.93 -22.56 0.29
C ALA A 170 10.16 -22.92 -1.01
N ALA A 171 10.55 -24.00 -1.70
CA ALA A 171 9.87 -24.47 -2.91
C ALA A 171 8.50 -25.09 -2.58
N LYS A 172 8.35 -25.77 -1.43
CA LYS A 172 7.05 -26.23 -0.95
C LYS A 172 6.10 -25.06 -0.73
N VAL A 173 6.55 -24.01 -0.03
CA VAL A 173 5.74 -22.79 0.17
C VAL A 173 5.29 -22.20 -1.17
N ALA A 174 6.21 -22.02 -2.11
CA ALA A 174 5.89 -21.46 -3.42
C ALA A 174 4.87 -22.34 -4.19
N GLY A 175 5.04 -23.67 -4.15
CA GLY A 175 4.11 -24.60 -4.79
C GLY A 175 2.72 -24.59 -4.14
N LEU A 176 2.62 -24.47 -2.82
CA LEU A 176 1.35 -24.37 -2.11
C LEU A 176 0.64 -23.03 -2.35
N MET A 177 1.39 -21.94 -2.38
CA MET A 177 0.86 -20.62 -2.74
C MET A 177 0.33 -20.62 -4.18
N GLN A 178 1.09 -21.20 -5.13
CA GLN A 178 0.66 -21.38 -6.51
C GLN A 178 -0.61 -22.24 -6.60
N HIS A 179 -0.68 -23.36 -5.86
CA HIS A 179 -1.87 -24.20 -5.84
C HIS A 179 -3.12 -23.43 -5.38
N ILE A 180 -3.01 -22.59 -4.35
CA ILE A 180 -4.12 -21.77 -3.89
C ILE A 180 -4.53 -20.76 -4.98
N ASN A 181 -3.57 -20.05 -5.55
CA ASN A 181 -3.84 -19.08 -6.62
C ASN A 181 -4.57 -19.71 -7.83
N ASP A 182 -4.20 -20.91 -8.22
CA ASP A 182 -4.72 -21.57 -9.42
C ASP A 182 -6.11 -22.21 -9.20
N ASN A 183 -6.44 -22.61 -7.97
CA ASN A 183 -7.62 -23.43 -7.70
C ASN A 183 -8.69 -22.70 -6.88
N TYR A 184 -8.38 -21.58 -6.23
CA TYR A 184 -9.32 -20.87 -5.38
C TYR A 184 -9.42 -19.41 -5.77
N ARG A 185 -10.65 -18.88 -5.77
CA ARG A 185 -10.92 -17.45 -6.02
C ARG A 185 -11.08 -16.70 -4.70
N TYR A 186 -10.52 -15.51 -4.63
CA TYR A 186 -10.84 -14.60 -3.53
C TYR A 186 -12.27 -14.10 -3.68
N LEU A 187 -13.15 -14.58 -2.81
CA LEU A 187 -14.56 -14.19 -2.78
C LEU A 187 -15.12 -14.35 -1.36
N GLY A 188 -15.61 -13.27 -0.78
CA GLY A 188 -16.19 -13.30 0.56
C GLY A 188 -17.66 -13.70 0.57
N ASP A 189 -18.08 -14.39 1.64
CA ASP A 189 -19.48 -14.61 1.94
C ASP A 189 -19.76 -14.14 3.37
N TRP A 190 -20.14 -12.88 3.51
CA TRP A 190 -20.39 -12.21 4.80
C TRP A 190 -21.87 -12.08 5.13
N ARG A 191 -22.72 -12.93 4.56
CA ARG A 191 -24.17 -12.91 4.82
C ARG A 191 -24.53 -13.35 6.24
N ALA A 192 -23.74 -14.20 6.86
CA ALA A 192 -23.84 -14.56 8.27
C ALA A 192 -22.83 -13.76 9.10
N THR A 193 -23.24 -13.30 10.28
CA THR A 193 -22.43 -12.38 11.11
C THR A 193 -21.08 -12.99 11.53
N GLU A 194 -21.05 -14.28 11.87
CA GLU A 194 -19.84 -14.99 12.24
C GLU A 194 -18.83 -15.09 11.08
N ARG A 195 -19.31 -15.02 9.83
CA ARG A 195 -18.45 -15.07 8.65
C ARG A 195 -17.55 -13.84 8.46
N GLY A 196 -17.73 -12.82 9.25
CA GLY A 196 -16.76 -11.74 9.34
C GLY A 196 -15.42 -12.18 9.96
N TYR A 197 -15.40 -13.27 10.76
CA TYR A 197 -14.22 -13.69 11.53
C TYR A 197 -13.92 -15.18 11.45
N VAL A 198 -14.93 -16.05 11.34
CA VAL A 198 -14.79 -17.50 11.36
C VAL A 198 -14.64 -18.03 9.92
N PRO A 199 -13.58 -18.80 9.59
CA PRO A 199 -13.43 -19.44 8.29
C PRO A 199 -14.45 -20.56 8.07
N PHE A 200 -14.62 -20.98 6.83
CA PHE A 200 -15.26 -22.24 6.49
C PHE A 200 -14.43 -23.44 6.95
N GLU A 201 -15.05 -24.62 7.05
CA GLU A 201 -14.32 -25.87 7.18
C GLU A 201 -13.48 -26.14 5.94
N LEU A 202 -12.31 -26.81 6.08
CA LEU A 202 -11.39 -27.05 4.96
C LEU A 202 -12.09 -27.72 3.77
N GLU A 203 -12.92 -28.71 4.02
CA GLU A 203 -13.69 -29.41 2.99
C GLU A 203 -14.65 -28.46 2.25
N GLN A 204 -15.28 -27.53 2.96
CA GLN A 204 -16.17 -26.55 2.35
C GLN A 204 -15.41 -25.56 1.46
N ILE A 205 -14.19 -25.15 1.85
CA ILE A 205 -13.35 -24.26 1.04
C ILE A 205 -13.02 -24.96 -0.29
N GLU A 206 -12.56 -26.23 -0.23
CA GLU A 206 -12.21 -27.00 -1.42
C GLU A 206 -13.43 -27.22 -2.33
N GLN A 207 -14.56 -27.65 -1.80
CA GLN A 207 -15.79 -27.88 -2.57
C GLN A 207 -16.33 -26.63 -3.26
N ARG A 208 -16.17 -25.47 -2.63
CA ARG A 208 -16.63 -24.19 -3.18
C ARG A 208 -15.67 -23.61 -4.21
N GLY A 209 -14.37 -23.88 -4.11
CA GLY A 209 -13.33 -23.29 -4.93
C GLY A 209 -13.15 -21.78 -4.71
N TYR A 210 -13.64 -21.25 -3.58
CA TYR A 210 -13.46 -19.85 -3.19
C TYR A 210 -13.45 -19.66 -1.68
N GLY A 211 -12.85 -18.58 -1.25
CA GLY A 211 -12.85 -18.11 0.12
C GLY A 211 -12.29 -16.70 0.21
N ASP A 212 -12.43 -16.07 1.37
CA ASP A 212 -11.79 -14.80 1.65
C ASP A 212 -10.46 -15.01 2.43
N CYS A 213 -9.88 -13.93 2.98
CA CYS A 213 -8.55 -13.96 3.62
C CYS A 213 -8.43 -15.06 4.69
N LYS A 214 -9.41 -15.21 5.56
CA LYS A 214 -9.39 -16.20 6.64
C LYS A 214 -9.54 -17.64 6.15
N ASP A 215 -10.33 -17.85 5.10
CA ASP A 215 -10.53 -19.16 4.49
C ASP A 215 -9.24 -19.65 3.81
N LEU A 216 -8.63 -18.77 3.00
CA LEU A 216 -7.39 -19.10 2.31
C LEU A 216 -6.21 -19.20 3.27
N ALA A 217 -6.16 -18.38 4.32
CA ALA A 217 -5.11 -18.46 5.34
C ALA A 217 -5.18 -19.77 6.14
N VAL A 218 -6.37 -20.22 6.56
CA VAL A 218 -6.50 -21.48 7.29
C VAL A 218 -6.18 -22.68 6.41
N LEU A 219 -6.58 -22.65 5.13
CA LEU A 219 -6.24 -23.70 4.17
C LEU A 219 -4.72 -23.78 3.96
N LEU A 220 -4.05 -22.63 3.71
CA LEU A 220 -2.60 -22.57 3.57
C LEU A 220 -1.89 -23.09 4.82
N ALA A 221 -2.33 -22.67 6.01
CA ALA A 221 -1.73 -23.12 7.27
C ALA A 221 -1.86 -24.64 7.45
N ALA A 222 -3.00 -25.23 7.09
CA ALA A 222 -3.21 -26.68 7.12
C ALA A 222 -2.27 -27.42 6.15
N MET A 223 -2.13 -26.93 4.91
CA MET A 223 -1.26 -27.51 3.90
C MET A 223 0.23 -27.42 4.30
N LEU A 224 0.66 -26.28 4.84
CA LEU A 224 2.03 -26.09 5.34
C LEU A 224 2.35 -27.04 6.49
N LYS A 225 1.45 -27.17 7.48
CA LYS A 225 1.59 -28.12 8.59
C LYS A 225 1.72 -29.56 8.08
N ALA A 226 0.88 -29.96 7.14
CA ALA A 226 0.95 -31.29 6.51
C ALA A 226 2.24 -31.53 5.70
N SER A 227 2.88 -30.44 5.22
CA SER A 227 4.19 -30.48 4.54
C SER A 227 5.38 -30.47 5.50
N GLY A 228 5.15 -30.47 6.83
CA GLY A 228 6.19 -30.42 7.86
C GLY A 228 6.73 -29.00 8.14
N ILE A 229 6.07 -27.97 7.66
CA ILE A 229 6.45 -26.56 7.90
C ILE A 229 5.62 -26.02 9.06
N LYS A 230 6.29 -25.46 10.07
CA LYS A 230 5.60 -24.79 11.18
C LYS A 230 4.87 -23.57 10.67
N ALA A 231 3.55 -23.56 10.83
CA ALA A 231 2.68 -22.49 10.37
C ALA A 231 1.62 -22.15 11.41
N GLU A 232 1.37 -20.86 11.57
CA GLU A 232 0.44 -20.28 12.52
C GLU A 232 -0.45 -19.26 11.78
N THR A 233 -1.74 -19.22 12.09
CA THR A 233 -2.63 -18.17 11.55
C THR A 233 -2.42 -16.87 12.30
N ALA A 234 -2.53 -15.76 11.59
CA ALA A 234 -2.34 -14.43 12.16
C ALA A 234 -3.38 -13.45 11.63
N TRP A 235 -3.77 -12.48 12.48
CA TRP A 235 -4.65 -11.38 12.12
C TRP A 235 -3.87 -10.08 12.14
N VAL A 236 -4.05 -9.28 11.10
CA VAL A 236 -3.29 -8.05 10.86
C VAL A 236 -4.20 -6.98 10.27
N SER A 237 -3.85 -5.72 10.46
CA SER A 237 -4.48 -4.62 9.72
C SER A 237 -3.76 -4.44 8.39
N ARG A 238 -4.45 -4.65 7.29
CA ARG A 238 -3.94 -4.50 5.94
C ARG A 238 -4.34 -3.14 5.38
N GLU A 239 -3.45 -2.18 5.43
CA GLU A 239 -3.64 -0.82 4.92
C GLU A 239 -2.27 -0.15 4.76
N ASN A 240 -2.19 0.92 3.97
CA ASN A 240 -0.94 1.69 3.86
C ASN A 240 -0.57 2.37 5.19
N VAL A 241 -1.58 2.74 5.97
CA VAL A 241 -1.40 3.36 7.29
C VAL A 241 -2.30 2.70 8.30
N VAL A 242 -1.73 2.30 9.40
CA VAL A 242 -2.48 1.76 10.53
C VAL A 242 -2.12 2.59 11.76
N ALA A 243 -3.12 3.23 12.35
CA ALA A 243 -2.94 3.84 13.66
C ALA A 243 -2.65 2.73 14.70
N PRO A 244 -1.64 2.90 15.57
CA PRO A 244 -1.40 1.95 16.66
C PRO A 244 -2.67 1.75 17.48
N LEU A 245 -2.95 0.49 17.83
CA LEU A 245 -4.09 0.18 18.70
C LEU A 245 -3.83 0.70 20.11
N LEU A 246 -4.83 1.34 20.68
CA LEU A 246 -4.82 1.74 22.09
C LEU A 246 -5.33 0.63 22.99
N ILE A 247 -6.23 -0.19 22.47
CA ILE A 247 -6.78 -1.39 23.10
C ILE A 247 -6.81 -2.50 22.04
N PRO A 248 -6.34 -3.73 22.32
CA PRO A 248 -6.54 -4.84 21.41
C PRO A 248 -8.04 -5.10 21.20
N GLY A 249 -8.42 -5.47 19.99
CA GLY A 249 -9.82 -5.72 19.68
C GLY A 249 -10.03 -6.31 18.32
N THR A 250 -11.12 -7.09 18.15
CA THR A 250 -11.43 -7.83 16.93
C THR A 250 -11.81 -6.96 15.73
N HIS A 251 -12.10 -5.68 15.96
CA HIS A 251 -12.41 -4.75 14.86
C HIS A 251 -11.18 -4.08 14.25
N ALA A 252 -10.03 -4.23 14.87
CA ALA A 252 -8.81 -3.60 14.42
C ALA A 252 -8.11 -4.35 13.29
N PRO A 253 -7.86 -5.67 13.37
CA PRO A 253 -7.41 -6.45 12.22
C PRO A 253 -8.54 -6.61 11.21
N ASN A 254 -8.25 -6.29 9.96
CA ASN A 254 -9.17 -6.46 8.83
C ASN A 254 -8.75 -7.60 7.90
N HIS A 255 -7.65 -8.29 8.21
CA HIS A 255 -7.06 -9.30 7.34
C HIS A 255 -6.48 -10.48 8.11
N ALA A 256 -6.49 -11.67 7.48
CA ALA A 256 -5.91 -12.90 8.01
C ALA A 256 -4.81 -13.41 7.06
N ILE A 257 -3.67 -13.78 7.65
CA ILE A 257 -2.47 -14.26 6.96
C ILE A 257 -1.88 -15.45 7.69
N VAL A 258 -0.77 -15.97 7.19
CA VAL A 258 -0.04 -17.08 7.81
C VAL A 258 1.38 -16.66 8.16
N ARG A 259 1.79 -16.92 9.40
CA ARG A 259 3.17 -16.85 9.85
C ARG A 259 3.79 -18.23 9.74
N ALA A 260 4.84 -18.40 8.94
CA ALA A 260 5.52 -19.67 8.73
C ALA A 260 7.00 -19.59 9.05
N GLU A 261 7.58 -20.68 9.55
CA GLU A 261 9.03 -20.80 9.73
C GLU A 261 9.63 -21.60 8.57
N VAL A 262 10.39 -20.92 7.72
CA VAL A 262 10.97 -21.46 6.49
C VAL A 262 12.48 -21.27 6.52
N ASP A 263 13.24 -22.38 6.50
CA ASP A 263 14.71 -22.36 6.54
C ASP A 263 15.29 -21.46 7.66
N GLY A 264 14.67 -21.54 8.85
CA GLY A 264 15.07 -20.78 10.04
C GLY A 264 14.70 -19.28 10.04
N LYS A 265 13.89 -18.86 9.08
CA LYS A 265 13.37 -17.47 8.97
C LYS A 265 11.85 -17.45 9.08
N VAL A 266 11.33 -16.37 9.63
CA VAL A 266 9.89 -16.10 9.64
C VAL A 266 9.49 -15.49 8.31
N TRP A 267 8.49 -16.11 7.66
CA TRP A 267 7.82 -15.63 6.47
C TRP A 267 6.37 -15.27 6.82
N TRP A 268 5.91 -14.11 6.36
CA TRP A 268 4.53 -13.67 6.47
C TRP A 268 3.86 -13.87 5.12
N LEU A 269 3.01 -14.89 5.04
CA LEU A 269 2.41 -15.37 3.80
C LEU A 269 0.96 -14.90 3.70
N ASP A 270 0.64 -14.26 2.61
CA ASP A 270 -0.73 -13.83 2.31
C ASP A 270 -1.23 -14.52 1.03
N PRO A 271 -2.06 -15.57 1.15
CA PRO A 271 -2.56 -16.32 0.00
C PRO A 271 -3.62 -15.58 -0.83
N THR A 272 -3.99 -14.37 -0.45
CA THR A 272 -4.96 -13.54 -1.17
C THR A 272 -4.32 -12.62 -2.20
N ASN A 273 -3.00 -12.48 -2.15
CA ASN A 273 -2.27 -11.61 -3.07
C ASN A 273 -2.24 -12.23 -4.48
N PRO A 274 -2.36 -11.40 -5.53
CA PRO A 274 -2.27 -11.85 -6.91
C PRO A 274 -0.83 -12.19 -7.36
N VAL A 275 0.14 -12.03 -6.46
CA VAL A 275 1.56 -12.32 -6.68
C VAL A 275 2.20 -12.83 -5.40
N PHE A 276 3.23 -13.62 -5.52
CA PHE A 276 4.03 -14.13 -4.41
C PHE A 276 5.53 -13.92 -4.66
N ASP A 277 6.20 -13.15 -3.82
CA ASP A 277 7.66 -12.99 -3.82
C ASP A 277 8.25 -13.81 -2.65
N PRO A 278 8.93 -14.93 -2.94
CA PRO A 278 9.42 -15.85 -1.91
C PRO A 278 10.35 -15.19 -0.90
N GLY A 279 10.00 -15.31 0.37
CA GLY A 279 10.78 -14.75 1.48
C GLY A 279 10.53 -13.28 1.76
N ARG A 280 9.54 -12.68 1.10
CA ARG A 280 9.12 -11.29 1.31
C ARG A 280 7.65 -11.17 1.64
N SER A 281 7.32 -10.18 2.44
CA SER A 281 5.95 -9.78 2.73
C SER A 281 5.52 -8.60 1.86
N MET A 282 4.20 -8.49 1.62
CA MET A 282 3.67 -7.32 0.93
C MET A 282 3.82 -6.07 1.81
N PRO A 283 4.03 -4.89 1.20
CA PRO A 283 4.28 -3.66 1.95
C PRO A 283 3.12 -3.23 2.83
N ASP A 284 1.90 -3.53 2.41
CA ASP A 284 0.67 -3.18 3.10
C ASP A 284 0.43 -3.95 4.40
N ILE A 285 1.31 -4.92 4.72
CA ILE A 285 1.35 -5.64 6.00
C ILE A 285 2.65 -5.43 6.77
N GLN A 286 3.63 -4.67 6.26
CA GLN A 286 4.90 -4.39 6.96
C GLN A 286 4.75 -3.27 8.01
N GLU A 287 5.69 -3.20 8.96
CA GLU A 287 5.76 -2.21 10.05
C GLU A 287 4.49 -2.20 10.93
N ARG A 288 3.99 -3.39 11.29
CA ARG A 288 2.79 -3.49 12.16
C ARG A 288 2.75 -4.72 13.02
N TRP A 289 1.98 -4.63 14.08
CA TRP A 289 1.67 -5.73 14.95
C TRP A 289 0.66 -6.68 14.31
N ALA A 290 0.88 -7.97 14.52
CA ALA A 290 -0.03 -9.05 14.17
C ALA A 290 -0.37 -9.86 15.42
N PHE A 291 -1.60 -10.35 15.49
CA PHE A 291 -2.04 -11.28 16.53
C PHE A 291 -1.92 -12.70 16.01
N VAL A 292 -1.01 -13.49 16.57
CA VAL A 292 -0.65 -14.82 16.07
C VAL A 292 -1.22 -15.89 16.98
N SER A 293 -1.95 -16.83 16.40
CA SER A 293 -2.50 -18.01 17.12
C SER A 293 -1.54 -19.19 17.00
N ASP A 294 -1.05 -19.68 18.15
CA ASP A 294 -0.27 -20.91 18.22
C ASP A 294 -1.14 -22.18 18.08
N ALA A 295 -0.48 -23.36 18.10
CA ALA A 295 -1.15 -24.66 17.99
C ALA A 295 -2.11 -24.99 19.14
N ASN A 296 -2.00 -24.29 20.29
CA ASN A 296 -2.85 -24.48 21.46
C ASN A 296 -4.01 -23.46 21.51
N GLY A 297 -4.11 -22.57 20.51
CA GLY A 297 -5.09 -21.50 20.50
C GLY A 297 -4.75 -20.35 21.45
N GLN A 298 -3.48 -20.26 21.90
CA GLN A 298 -2.98 -19.10 22.61
C GLN A 298 -2.61 -18.02 21.60
N VAL A 299 -2.94 -16.78 21.93
CA VAL A 299 -2.69 -15.64 21.06
C VAL A 299 -1.61 -14.76 21.64
N ARG A 300 -0.61 -14.43 20.83
CA ARG A 300 0.45 -13.50 21.16
C ARG A 300 0.54 -12.38 20.12
N GLU A 301 1.12 -11.29 20.51
CA GLU A 301 1.55 -10.25 19.59
C GLU A 301 2.89 -10.62 18.95
N ASP A 302 3.03 -10.37 17.66
CA ASP A 302 4.27 -10.48 16.90
C ASP A 302 4.38 -9.29 15.93
N TYR A 303 5.57 -8.92 15.51
CA TYR A 303 5.79 -7.73 14.68
C TYR A 303 6.27 -8.10 13.29
N ILE A 304 5.60 -7.56 12.28
CA ILE A 304 6.03 -7.68 10.89
C ILE A 304 7.00 -6.53 10.58
N PRO A 305 8.29 -6.81 10.42
CA PRO A 305 9.29 -5.77 10.24
C PRO A 305 9.17 -5.09 8.87
N LEU A 306 9.72 -3.89 8.77
CA LEU A 306 10.03 -3.28 7.49
C LEU A 306 11.18 -4.08 6.85
N GLU A 307 10.99 -4.49 5.61
CA GLU A 307 12.05 -5.14 4.86
C GLU A 307 13.01 -4.11 4.27
N ALA A 308 14.29 -4.48 4.19
CA ALA A 308 15.32 -3.61 3.61
C ALA A 308 14.97 -3.29 2.13
N PRO A 309 15.09 -2.02 1.71
CA PRO A 309 14.85 -1.64 0.33
C PRO A 309 15.96 -2.20 -0.56
N ASP A 310 15.59 -3.02 -1.52
CA ASP A 310 16.52 -3.47 -2.57
C ASP A 310 16.46 -2.55 -3.80
N THR A 311 17.38 -2.75 -4.74
CA THR A 311 17.31 -2.08 -6.03
C THR A 311 16.06 -2.55 -6.76
N SER A 312 15.17 -1.63 -7.01
CA SER A 312 13.83 -1.94 -7.53
C SER A 312 13.74 -1.80 -9.04
N ILE A 313 14.38 -0.77 -9.62
CA ILE A 313 14.41 -0.52 -11.06
C ILE A 313 15.84 -0.19 -11.51
N VAL A 314 16.31 -0.93 -12.52
CA VAL A 314 17.52 -0.60 -13.29
C VAL A 314 17.11 -0.34 -14.73
N LEU A 315 17.40 0.86 -15.23
CA LEU A 315 17.09 1.29 -16.58
C LEU A 315 18.40 1.53 -17.37
N ASP A 316 18.53 0.89 -18.52
CA ASP A 316 19.50 1.24 -19.57
C ASP A 316 18.72 1.73 -20.79
N LYS A 317 18.80 3.04 -21.07
CA LYS A 317 18.09 3.72 -22.15
C LYS A 317 19.05 4.32 -23.15
N GLN A 318 18.85 4.04 -24.42
CA GLN A 318 19.60 4.60 -25.53
C GLN A 318 18.68 5.45 -26.39
N GLU A 319 19.03 6.71 -26.58
CA GLU A 319 18.30 7.66 -27.41
C GLU A 319 19.19 8.13 -28.57
N HIS A 320 18.73 7.89 -29.81
CA HIS A 320 19.42 8.35 -30.98
C HIS A 320 18.59 9.44 -31.67
N PHE A 321 19.10 10.67 -31.68
CA PHE A 321 18.45 11.80 -32.32
C PHE A 321 18.83 11.91 -33.79
N ASP A 322 17.82 12.13 -34.63
CA ASP A 322 18.00 12.50 -36.05
C ASP A 322 18.23 14.02 -36.19
N ARG A 323 18.38 14.47 -37.46
CA ARG A 323 18.58 15.89 -37.78
C ARG A 323 17.35 16.77 -37.50
N ALA A 324 16.16 16.19 -37.38
CA ALA A 324 14.93 16.88 -37.05
C ALA A 324 14.70 16.97 -35.54
N GLY A 325 15.54 16.28 -34.72
CA GLY A 325 15.40 16.22 -33.25
C GLY A 325 14.39 15.18 -32.78
N GLN A 326 13.94 14.31 -33.68
CA GLN A 326 13.17 13.11 -33.31
C GLN A 326 14.10 12.03 -32.79
N ALA A 327 13.63 11.16 -31.89
CA ALA A 327 14.46 10.14 -31.30
C ALA A 327 13.97 8.71 -31.59
N ARG A 328 14.94 7.81 -31.84
CA ARG A 328 14.74 6.37 -31.69
C ARG A 328 15.22 5.98 -30.29
N VAL A 329 14.37 5.28 -29.56
CA VAL A 329 14.63 4.90 -28.17
C VAL A 329 14.63 3.38 -28.06
N ASN A 330 15.72 2.86 -27.46
CA ASN A 330 15.80 1.48 -27.00
C ASN A 330 16.00 1.51 -25.47
N ALA A 331 15.17 0.81 -24.74
CA ALA A 331 15.26 0.71 -23.30
C ALA A 331 15.30 -0.75 -22.83
N ARG A 332 16.15 -1.03 -21.86
CA ARG A 332 16.13 -2.27 -21.10
C ARG A 332 15.85 -1.93 -19.65
N ILE A 333 14.84 -2.55 -19.09
CA ILE A 333 14.41 -2.30 -17.71
C ILE A 333 14.50 -3.62 -16.95
N GLU A 334 15.11 -3.59 -15.78
CA GLU A 334 15.09 -4.69 -14.83
C GLU A 334 14.29 -4.27 -13.62
N PHE A 335 13.25 -5.04 -13.32
CA PHE A 335 12.43 -4.89 -12.13
C PHE A 335 12.81 -5.95 -11.11
N SER A 336 12.84 -5.58 -9.84
CA SER A 336 13.02 -6.53 -8.73
C SER A 336 12.10 -6.19 -7.57
N HIS A 337 11.75 -7.22 -6.81
CA HIS A 337 10.97 -7.12 -5.57
C HIS A 337 9.74 -6.22 -5.72
N MET A 338 9.67 -5.15 -4.95
CA MET A 338 8.52 -4.26 -4.87
C MET A 338 8.05 -3.70 -6.22
N GLU A 339 8.99 -3.25 -7.06
CA GLU A 339 8.60 -2.69 -8.37
C GLU A 339 8.14 -3.79 -9.33
N LEU A 340 8.70 -5.01 -9.21
CA LEU A 340 8.19 -6.17 -9.91
C LEU A 340 6.77 -6.52 -9.43
N MET A 341 6.53 -6.56 -8.13
CA MET A 341 5.20 -6.85 -7.58
C MET A 341 4.16 -5.82 -8.04
N ARG A 342 4.52 -4.52 -8.08
CA ARG A 342 3.63 -3.48 -8.62
C ARG A 342 3.30 -3.71 -10.09
N LEU A 343 4.29 -4.07 -10.89
CA LEU A 343 4.07 -4.41 -12.31
C LEU A 343 3.12 -5.62 -12.43
N MET A 344 3.36 -6.69 -11.66
CA MET A 344 2.55 -7.91 -11.70
C MET A 344 1.11 -7.66 -11.23
N VAL A 345 0.91 -6.91 -10.15
CA VAL A 345 -0.43 -6.50 -9.68
C VAL A 345 -1.13 -5.68 -10.76
N SER A 346 -0.43 -4.74 -11.38
CA SER A 346 -0.98 -3.92 -12.45
C SER A 346 -1.33 -4.75 -13.70
N ASP A 347 -0.49 -5.74 -14.07
CA ASP A 347 -0.79 -6.68 -15.17
C ASP A 347 -2.09 -7.46 -14.91
N ASN A 348 -2.30 -7.91 -13.66
CA ASN A 348 -3.52 -8.60 -13.27
C ASN A 348 -4.76 -7.69 -13.29
N GLN A 349 -4.62 -6.44 -12.89
CA GLN A 349 -5.74 -5.51 -12.78
C GLN A 349 -6.11 -4.84 -14.10
N ASN A 350 -5.12 -4.40 -14.86
CA ASN A 350 -5.28 -3.55 -16.06
C ASN A 350 -5.02 -4.30 -17.37
N GLY A 351 -4.40 -5.46 -17.29
CA GLY A 351 -3.95 -6.25 -18.43
C GLY A 351 -2.57 -5.83 -18.96
N ILE A 352 -1.86 -6.81 -19.50
CA ILE A 352 -0.48 -6.65 -20.00
C ILE A 352 -0.37 -5.56 -21.08
N ALA A 353 -1.30 -5.55 -22.04
CA ALA A 353 -1.28 -4.58 -23.15
C ALA A 353 -1.40 -3.12 -22.68
N SER A 354 -2.24 -2.87 -21.67
CA SER A 354 -2.39 -1.52 -21.07
C SER A 354 -1.14 -1.07 -20.35
N ASN A 355 -0.48 -1.98 -19.63
CA ASN A 355 0.78 -1.68 -18.96
C ASN A 355 1.92 -1.48 -19.94
N ASP A 356 1.98 -2.24 -21.01
CA ASP A 356 2.98 -2.07 -22.07
C ASP A 356 2.86 -0.69 -22.73
N GLN A 357 1.64 -0.25 -23.02
CA GLN A 357 1.40 1.11 -23.49
C GLN A 357 1.87 2.16 -22.48
N SER A 358 1.55 2.00 -21.21
CA SER A 358 1.98 2.91 -20.14
C SER A 358 3.50 2.94 -19.96
N LEU A 359 4.19 1.81 -20.13
CA LEU A 359 5.65 1.76 -20.15
C LEU A 359 6.23 2.53 -21.34
N CYS A 360 5.64 2.38 -22.52
CA CYS A 360 6.04 3.12 -23.71
C CYS A 360 5.92 4.63 -23.51
N GLU A 361 4.80 5.10 -22.96
CA GLU A 361 4.52 6.51 -22.73
C GLU A 361 5.52 7.17 -21.76
N ARG A 362 6.10 6.38 -20.83
CA ARG A 362 7.14 6.89 -19.91
C ARG A 362 8.48 7.25 -20.59
N PHE A 363 8.73 6.76 -21.81
CA PHE A 363 9.99 6.97 -22.50
C PHE A 363 9.93 7.98 -23.64
N THR A 364 8.75 8.53 -23.93
CA THR A 364 8.51 9.41 -25.07
C THR A 364 7.78 10.69 -24.67
N ARG A 365 7.91 11.68 -25.53
CA ARG A 365 7.11 12.91 -25.52
C ARG A 365 5.91 12.81 -26.46
N GLU A 366 6.04 12.03 -27.56
CA GLU A 366 4.99 11.72 -28.50
C GLU A 366 5.26 10.33 -29.12
N LEU A 367 4.44 9.36 -28.70
CA LEU A 367 4.65 7.94 -28.99
C LEU A 367 4.30 7.54 -30.43
N ARG A 368 5.19 6.76 -31.05
CA ARG A 368 4.91 5.97 -32.25
C ARG A 368 5.68 4.66 -32.26
N ASP A 369 5.05 3.64 -32.81
CA ASP A 369 5.67 2.34 -33.13
C ASP A 369 6.38 1.69 -31.91
N CYS A 370 5.76 1.75 -30.74
CA CYS A 370 6.33 1.11 -29.54
C CYS A 370 6.13 -0.40 -29.58
N GLN A 371 7.20 -1.12 -29.33
CA GLN A 371 7.22 -2.56 -29.16
C GLN A 371 7.83 -2.90 -27.81
N ILE A 372 7.13 -3.71 -27.04
CA ILE A 372 7.59 -4.26 -25.78
C ILE A 372 7.88 -5.76 -25.97
N ASP A 373 9.07 -6.18 -25.58
CA ASP A 373 9.51 -7.57 -25.53
C ASP A 373 9.70 -7.97 -24.06
N ARG A 374 8.78 -8.79 -23.54
CA ARG A 374 8.83 -9.36 -22.20
C ARG A 374 8.04 -10.67 -22.09
N GLU A 375 8.50 -11.53 -21.20
CA GLU A 375 7.73 -12.71 -20.83
C GLU A 375 6.49 -12.33 -20.01
N PRO A 376 5.41 -13.12 -20.06
CA PRO A 376 4.30 -12.96 -19.13
C PRO A 376 4.77 -13.09 -17.68
N THR A 377 4.20 -12.29 -16.79
CA THR A 377 4.46 -12.38 -15.37
C THR A 377 3.82 -13.65 -14.79
N ALA A 378 4.58 -14.38 -13.98
CA ALA A 378 4.10 -15.56 -13.27
C ALA A 378 3.66 -15.20 -11.85
N PHE A 379 2.74 -15.97 -11.23
CA PHE A 379 2.30 -15.73 -9.85
C PHE A 379 3.48 -15.73 -8.86
N VAL A 380 4.41 -16.69 -8.99
CA VAL A 380 5.65 -16.68 -8.20
C VAL A 380 6.66 -15.77 -8.87
N ALA A 381 7.00 -14.66 -8.21
CA ALA A 381 7.89 -13.65 -8.74
C ALA A 381 9.33 -14.19 -8.90
N PRO A 382 9.98 -13.97 -10.05
CA PRO A 382 11.41 -14.19 -10.19
C PRO A 382 12.20 -13.10 -9.45
N LYS A 383 13.43 -13.38 -9.06
CA LYS A 383 14.30 -12.38 -8.39
C LYS A 383 14.52 -11.12 -9.22
N THR A 384 14.53 -11.26 -10.53
CA THR A 384 14.71 -10.16 -11.49
C THR A 384 13.87 -10.44 -12.71
N TYR A 385 13.15 -9.43 -13.17
CA TYR A 385 12.31 -9.48 -14.35
C TYR A 385 12.75 -8.42 -15.37
N ARG A 386 12.83 -8.79 -16.64
CA ARG A 386 13.38 -7.93 -17.70
C ARG A 386 12.35 -7.58 -18.75
N VAL A 387 12.34 -6.30 -19.10
CA VAL A 387 11.52 -5.74 -20.16
C VAL A 387 12.43 -5.00 -21.14
N LYS A 388 12.22 -5.20 -22.45
CA LYS A 388 12.84 -4.40 -23.50
C LYS A 388 11.77 -3.58 -24.19
N ALA A 389 12.07 -2.32 -24.45
CA ALA A 389 11.22 -1.42 -25.21
C ALA A 389 11.98 -0.84 -26.40
N SER A 390 11.32 -0.79 -27.56
CA SER A 390 11.83 -0.14 -28.77
C SER A 390 10.74 0.74 -29.34
N LEU A 391 11.03 2.02 -29.55
CA LEU A 391 10.02 2.99 -29.98
C LEU A 391 10.64 4.19 -30.69
N THR A 392 9.78 4.95 -31.39
CA THR A 392 10.11 6.22 -32.00
C THR A 392 9.38 7.35 -31.29
N ASP A 393 10.12 8.35 -30.80
CA ASP A 393 9.58 9.59 -30.26
C ASP A 393 9.50 10.65 -31.39
N LEU A 394 8.29 10.92 -31.82
CA LEU A 394 8.06 11.86 -32.96
C LEU A 394 8.15 13.32 -32.57
N LYS A 395 8.01 13.65 -31.29
CA LYS A 395 8.10 15.03 -30.85
C LYS A 395 9.54 15.51 -30.97
N PRO A 396 9.84 16.45 -31.86
CA PRO A 396 11.18 16.97 -31.98
C PRO A 396 11.58 17.72 -30.69
N LEU A 397 12.88 17.79 -30.45
CA LEU A 397 13.40 18.67 -29.40
C LEU A 397 13.02 20.12 -29.70
N GLU A 398 12.70 20.86 -28.65
CA GLU A 398 12.43 22.30 -28.74
C GLU A 398 13.69 23.05 -29.18
N ASN A 399 13.58 23.84 -30.27
CA ASN A 399 14.68 24.68 -30.74
C ASN A 399 14.65 26.04 -30.04
N ILE A 400 15.76 26.36 -29.37
CA ILE A 400 15.96 27.63 -28.65
C ILE A 400 17.16 28.33 -29.29
N SER A 401 16.92 29.26 -30.20
CA SER A 401 17.96 30.10 -30.83
C SER A 401 19.12 29.27 -31.48
N GLY A 402 18.77 28.17 -32.14
CA GLY A 402 19.74 27.31 -32.84
C GLY A 402 20.32 26.17 -32.00
N SER A 403 20.07 26.13 -30.72
CA SER A 403 20.29 24.98 -29.82
C SER A 403 18.99 24.27 -29.53
N TYR A 404 19.03 22.99 -29.18
CA TYR A 404 17.86 22.19 -28.86
C TYR A 404 17.82 21.88 -27.38
N PHE A 405 16.65 22.04 -26.77
CA PHE A 405 16.47 21.74 -25.35
C PHE A 405 16.22 20.24 -25.14
N TYR A 406 17.08 19.60 -24.36
CA TYR A 406 16.92 18.21 -23.94
C TYR A 406 16.65 18.13 -22.44
N LYS A 407 15.62 17.38 -22.09
CA LYS A 407 15.26 17.02 -20.73
C LYS A 407 14.97 15.52 -20.72
N SER A 408 15.71 14.76 -19.93
CA SER A 408 15.42 13.34 -19.78
C SER A 408 14.18 13.12 -18.92
N PRO A 409 13.12 12.50 -19.45
CA PRO A 409 11.91 12.23 -18.67
C PRO A 409 12.17 11.36 -17.43
N ALA A 410 13.17 10.50 -17.51
CA ALA A 410 13.51 9.56 -16.44
C ALA A 410 14.19 10.19 -15.21
N LEU A 411 14.61 11.47 -15.29
CA LEU A 411 15.38 12.13 -14.23
C LEU A 411 14.56 13.16 -13.43
N GLU A 412 13.24 13.14 -13.59
CA GLU A 412 12.34 14.06 -12.88
C GLU A 412 11.92 13.47 -11.55
N GLY A 413 12.29 14.15 -10.46
CA GLY A 413 11.67 13.96 -9.16
C GLY A 413 10.64 15.07 -8.91
N ASP A 414 9.54 14.76 -8.24
CA ASP A 414 8.56 15.79 -7.83
C ASP A 414 9.02 16.52 -6.56
N TRP A 415 10.17 17.18 -6.65
CA TRP A 415 10.74 17.94 -5.54
C TRP A 415 9.88 19.15 -5.19
N ASP A 416 9.16 19.72 -6.17
CA ASP A 416 8.26 20.85 -5.94
C ASP A 416 7.05 20.46 -5.08
N PHE A 417 6.57 19.22 -5.19
CA PHE A 417 5.53 18.71 -4.30
C PHE A 417 5.96 18.75 -2.84
N LEU A 418 7.18 18.32 -2.52
CA LEU A 418 7.69 18.33 -1.15
C LEU A 418 7.84 19.75 -0.58
N VAL A 419 8.26 20.70 -1.43
CA VAL A 419 8.35 22.13 -1.04
C VAL A 419 6.95 22.70 -0.81
N ASN A 420 5.99 22.40 -1.68
CA ASN A 420 4.62 22.90 -1.57
C ASN A 420 3.90 22.29 -0.37
N TYR A 421 4.13 21.03 -0.06
CA TYR A 421 3.60 20.38 1.14
C TYR A 421 3.96 21.18 2.39
N ARG A 422 5.22 21.53 2.54
CA ARG A 422 5.70 22.36 3.65
C ARG A 422 5.06 23.74 3.70
N ARG A 423 4.95 24.43 2.54
CA ARG A 423 4.41 25.79 2.43
C ARG A 423 2.93 25.88 2.73
N ASN A 424 2.19 24.82 2.54
CA ASN A 424 0.75 24.77 2.79
C ASN A 424 0.37 24.63 4.28
N GLY A 425 1.36 24.58 5.19
CA GLY A 425 1.13 24.52 6.63
C GLY A 425 0.48 23.21 7.09
N GLN A 426 0.73 22.13 6.38
CA GLN A 426 0.22 20.81 6.73
C GLN A 426 0.87 20.29 8.01
N LEU A 427 0.10 19.59 8.83
CA LEU A 427 0.51 19.13 10.16
C LEU A 427 0.75 17.61 10.22
N ALA A 428 0.21 16.84 9.27
CA ALA A 428 0.35 15.41 9.25
C ALA A 428 1.70 14.96 8.69
N ASP A 429 2.09 13.73 9.02
CA ASP A 429 3.21 13.06 8.38
C ASP A 429 2.85 12.72 6.93
N LEU A 430 3.83 12.79 6.04
CA LEU A 430 3.63 12.56 4.62
C LEU A 430 4.09 11.15 4.23
N TYR A 431 3.16 10.35 3.71
CA TYR A 431 3.49 9.08 3.08
C TYR A 431 4.01 9.32 1.66
N ILE A 432 5.24 8.91 1.38
CA ILE A 432 5.90 9.10 0.08
C ILE A 432 6.10 7.79 -0.69
N GLY A 433 5.48 6.72 -0.22
CA GLY A 433 5.60 5.39 -0.82
C GLY A 433 6.76 4.57 -0.25
N ASP A 434 6.90 3.36 -0.76
CA ASP A 434 7.88 2.42 -0.23
C ASP A 434 9.31 2.82 -0.58
N ALA A 435 10.22 2.58 0.35
CA ALA A 435 11.65 2.79 0.15
C ALA A 435 12.16 1.96 -1.04
N ASN A 436 12.86 2.60 -1.96
CA ASN A 436 13.38 1.96 -3.17
C ASN A 436 14.66 2.62 -3.67
N THR A 437 15.31 1.98 -4.65
CA THR A 437 16.45 2.56 -5.35
C THR A 437 16.26 2.45 -6.85
N LEU A 438 16.34 3.58 -7.54
CA LEU A 438 16.34 3.69 -9.00
C LEU A 438 17.77 3.86 -9.50
N ARG A 439 18.18 3.12 -10.53
CA ARG A 439 19.49 3.24 -11.19
C ARG A 439 19.27 3.34 -12.69
N TYR A 440 19.62 4.48 -13.26
CA TYR A 440 19.42 4.76 -14.68
C TYR A 440 20.75 5.04 -15.35
N THR A 441 20.95 4.40 -16.49
CA THR A 441 21.99 4.76 -17.47
C THR A 441 21.28 5.22 -18.73
N ILE A 442 21.53 6.45 -19.15
CA ILE A 442 20.91 7.05 -20.34
C ILE A 442 22.02 7.46 -21.29
N THR A 443 22.04 6.89 -22.49
CA THR A 443 23.01 7.19 -23.53
C THR A 443 22.36 7.99 -24.65
N LEU A 444 22.93 9.15 -24.97
CA LEU A 444 22.48 10.02 -26.05
C LEU A 444 23.46 9.94 -27.21
N SER A 445 22.92 9.75 -28.40
CA SER A 445 23.67 9.79 -29.68
C SER A 445 22.94 10.65 -30.72
N GLY A 446 23.63 11.07 -31.75
CA GLY A 446 23.07 12.01 -32.76
C GLY A 446 22.97 13.46 -32.24
N ALA A 447 23.24 13.71 -30.97
CA ALA A 447 23.30 15.02 -30.34
C ALA A 447 24.61 15.23 -29.61
N GLN A 448 24.99 16.49 -29.41
CA GLN A 448 26.16 16.88 -28.64
C GLN A 448 25.73 17.93 -27.62
N LEU A 449 26.09 17.73 -26.35
CA LEU A 449 25.80 18.71 -25.28
C LEU A 449 26.66 19.97 -25.46
N ASP A 450 26.06 21.11 -25.20
CA ASP A 450 26.75 22.40 -25.22
C ASP A 450 27.72 22.52 -24.03
N LYS A 451 27.36 21.94 -22.88
CA LYS A 451 28.17 21.92 -21.65
C LYS A 451 28.16 20.54 -21.01
N ASP A 452 29.25 20.20 -20.33
CA ASP A 452 29.27 18.98 -19.54
C ASP A 452 28.38 19.13 -18.31
N VAL A 453 27.63 18.08 -17.99
CA VAL A 453 26.82 18.01 -16.76
C VAL A 453 27.76 17.93 -15.55
N LYS A 454 27.58 18.83 -14.63
CA LYS A 454 28.33 18.76 -13.35
C LYS A 454 27.83 17.57 -12.55
N ALA A 455 28.78 16.75 -12.09
CA ALA A 455 28.44 15.69 -11.16
C ALA A 455 27.89 16.29 -9.87
N CYS A 456 26.83 15.69 -9.36
CA CYS A 456 26.24 16.06 -8.08
C CYS A 456 25.95 14.84 -7.22
N ASN A 457 25.97 15.07 -5.91
CA ASN A 457 25.81 14.04 -4.91
C ASN A 457 25.05 14.64 -3.72
N VAL A 458 23.87 14.11 -3.45
CA VAL A 458 23.02 14.50 -2.31
C VAL A 458 22.99 13.32 -1.34
N ARG A 459 23.24 13.59 -0.06
CA ARG A 459 23.15 12.59 1.01
C ARG A 459 22.31 13.13 2.15
N SER A 460 21.32 12.36 2.55
CA SER A 460 20.43 12.73 3.65
C SER A 460 19.85 11.50 4.37
N PRO A 461 19.22 11.66 5.51
CA PRO A 461 18.47 10.59 6.16
C PRO A 461 17.27 10.08 5.32
N TRP A 462 16.78 10.89 4.37
CA TRP A 462 15.54 10.63 3.61
C TRP A 462 15.82 10.12 2.20
N PHE A 463 16.78 10.76 1.50
CA PHE A 463 17.12 10.45 0.11
C PHE A 463 18.62 10.50 -0.11
N ASP A 464 19.11 9.60 -0.96
CA ASP A 464 20.41 9.75 -1.61
C ASP A 464 20.20 9.92 -3.11
N MET A 465 20.94 10.85 -3.73
CA MET A 465 20.91 11.09 -5.16
C MET A 465 22.32 11.25 -5.71
N ASP A 466 22.61 10.59 -6.81
CA ASP A 466 23.85 10.73 -7.57
C ASP A 466 23.52 11.00 -9.04
N LEU A 467 24.15 12.01 -9.61
CA LEU A 467 24.15 12.25 -11.04
C LEU A 467 25.59 12.47 -11.51
N ARG A 468 26.00 11.74 -12.53
CA ARG A 468 27.27 11.94 -13.21
C ARG A 468 27.10 11.71 -14.70
N SER A 469 28.02 12.25 -15.49
CA SER A 469 28.04 12.05 -16.92
C SER A 469 29.45 11.77 -17.42
N GLU A 470 29.54 11.13 -18.57
CA GLU A 470 30.79 10.84 -19.28
C GLU A 470 30.56 10.88 -20.79
N ARG A 471 31.66 11.12 -21.53
CA ARG A 471 31.67 10.98 -22.99
C ARG A 471 32.39 9.68 -23.35
N VAL A 472 31.68 8.80 -24.06
CA VAL A 472 32.20 7.51 -24.50
C VAL A 472 32.03 7.36 -26.01
N LYS A 473 33.13 7.26 -26.76
CA LYS A 473 33.12 7.07 -28.22
C LYS A 473 32.24 8.07 -28.99
N GLY A 474 32.19 9.34 -28.52
CA GLY A 474 31.40 10.40 -29.15
C GLY A 474 29.89 10.42 -28.80
N GLU A 475 29.49 9.56 -27.92
CA GLU A 475 28.18 9.56 -27.28
C GLU A 475 28.26 10.19 -25.88
N TYR A 476 27.12 10.63 -25.38
CA TYR A 476 27.01 11.19 -24.04
C TYR A 476 26.23 10.24 -23.15
N ARG A 477 26.75 9.92 -21.96
CA ARG A 477 26.15 8.97 -21.05
C ARG A 477 25.93 9.60 -19.68
N TYR A 478 24.69 9.52 -19.20
CA TYR A 478 24.30 9.88 -17.84
C TYR A 478 24.19 8.64 -16.98
N HIS A 479 24.65 8.76 -15.73
CA HIS A 479 24.37 7.78 -14.66
C HIS A 479 23.62 8.49 -13.55
N TYR A 480 22.46 7.99 -13.26
CA TYR A 480 21.58 8.52 -12.23
C TYR A 480 21.24 7.43 -11.22
N ARG A 481 21.27 7.78 -9.95
CA ARG A 481 20.81 6.95 -8.86
C ARG A 481 19.98 7.80 -7.92
N LEU A 482 18.78 7.33 -7.57
CA LEU A 482 17.93 7.90 -6.51
C LEU A 482 17.57 6.78 -5.55
N SER A 483 17.87 6.94 -4.27
CA SER A 483 17.45 6.04 -3.20
C SER A 483 16.53 6.79 -2.25
N GLN A 484 15.28 6.37 -2.16
CA GLN A 484 14.35 6.76 -1.12
C GLN A 484 14.55 5.82 0.08
N LYS A 485 14.84 6.38 1.26
CA LYS A 485 15.19 5.60 2.46
C LYS A 485 14.05 5.45 3.44
N LYS A 486 13.04 6.32 3.35
CA LYS A 486 11.89 6.40 4.26
C LYS A 486 10.60 6.15 3.49
N ARG A 487 9.62 5.57 4.15
CA ARG A 487 8.23 5.49 3.67
C ARG A 487 7.43 6.72 4.07
N TRP A 488 7.80 7.28 5.19
CA TRP A 488 7.17 8.42 5.82
C TRP A 488 8.17 9.52 6.05
N LEU A 489 7.74 10.75 5.80
CA LEU A 489 8.40 11.95 6.25
C LEU A 489 7.58 12.52 7.40
N SER A 490 8.18 12.61 8.59
CA SER A 490 7.48 13.24 9.72
C SER A 490 7.26 14.71 9.47
N HIS A 491 6.24 15.29 10.11
CA HIS A 491 6.01 16.73 10.05
C HIS A 491 7.27 17.51 10.46
N GLU A 492 7.95 17.06 11.53
CA GLU A 492 9.17 17.69 12.03
C GLU A 492 10.32 17.61 11.01
N ASP A 493 10.45 16.48 10.30
CA ASP A 493 11.43 16.35 9.21
C ASP A 493 11.15 17.40 8.12
N ILE A 494 9.90 17.46 7.64
CA ILE A 494 9.50 18.30 6.50
C ILE A 494 9.72 19.80 6.77
N ILE A 495 9.47 20.25 8.00
CA ILE A 495 9.66 21.67 8.38
C ILE A 495 11.10 22.00 8.75
N SER A 496 12.00 21.02 8.82
CA SER A 496 13.38 21.22 9.25
C SER A 496 14.23 21.91 8.18
N ALA A 497 15.19 22.75 8.60
CA ALA A 497 16.14 23.37 7.69
C ALA A 497 17.02 22.35 6.94
N PRO A 498 17.48 21.24 7.54
CA PRO A 498 18.20 20.19 6.80
C PRO A 498 17.39 19.56 5.67
N PHE A 499 16.08 19.37 5.85
CA PHE A 499 15.22 18.82 4.81
C PHE A 499 15.06 19.82 3.65
N GLU A 500 14.85 21.11 3.94
CA GLU A 500 14.79 22.14 2.91
C GLU A 500 16.06 22.24 2.09
N ALA A 501 17.23 22.20 2.76
CA ALA A 501 18.51 22.22 2.10
C ALA A 501 18.70 20.99 1.19
N MET A 502 18.29 19.80 1.64
CA MET A 502 18.32 18.58 0.85
C MET A 502 17.44 18.69 -0.40
N VAL A 503 16.19 19.17 -0.26
CA VAL A 503 15.26 19.31 -1.40
C VAL A 503 15.81 20.32 -2.41
N SER A 504 16.38 21.45 -1.95
CA SER A 504 17.04 22.43 -2.83
C SER A 504 18.21 21.80 -3.60
N GLN A 505 19.09 21.08 -2.91
CA GLN A 505 20.23 20.40 -3.54
C GLN A 505 19.77 19.33 -4.56
N ALA A 506 18.74 18.55 -4.22
CA ALA A 506 18.20 17.53 -5.12
C ALA A 506 17.56 18.16 -6.38
N LYS A 507 16.86 19.29 -6.22
CA LYS A 507 16.30 20.06 -7.33
C LYS A 507 17.39 20.61 -8.23
N ASP A 508 18.41 21.27 -7.67
CA ASP A 508 19.57 21.79 -8.41
C ASP A 508 20.29 20.66 -9.14
N CYS A 509 20.43 19.50 -8.52
CA CYS A 509 21.00 18.31 -9.13
C CYS A 509 20.17 17.81 -10.31
N SER A 510 18.86 17.71 -10.16
CA SER A 510 17.96 17.28 -11.24
C SER A 510 17.99 18.25 -12.43
N GLU A 511 18.14 19.55 -12.17
CA GLU A 511 18.24 20.57 -13.22
C GLU A 511 19.51 20.48 -14.06
N GLN A 512 20.61 19.89 -13.53
CA GLN A 512 21.81 19.61 -14.32
C GLN A 512 21.54 18.65 -15.48
N ALA A 513 20.50 17.82 -15.41
CA ALA A 513 20.10 16.92 -16.49
C ALA A 513 19.30 17.62 -17.61
N ARG A 514 18.89 18.89 -17.41
CA ARG A 514 18.28 19.74 -18.44
C ARG A 514 19.39 20.45 -19.20
N GLN A 515 19.57 20.15 -20.48
CA GLN A 515 20.71 20.63 -21.26
C GLN A 515 20.29 21.19 -22.62
N LEU A 516 21.09 22.13 -23.12
CA LEU A 516 21.07 22.48 -24.51
C LEU A 516 21.97 21.52 -25.28
N VAL A 517 21.48 21.04 -26.42
CA VAL A 517 22.19 20.10 -27.29
C VAL A 517 22.23 20.63 -28.71
N GLN A 518 23.31 20.32 -29.44
CA GLN A 518 23.45 20.53 -30.87
C GLN A 518 23.20 19.22 -31.59
N LEU A 519 22.29 19.19 -32.54
CA LEU A 519 22.05 17.99 -33.38
C LEU A 519 23.16 17.83 -34.41
N LYS A 520 23.71 16.62 -34.53
CA LYS A 520 24.75 16.34 -35.51
C LYS A 520 24.17 16.43 -36.94
N GLY A 521 24.77 17.28 -37.74
CA GLY A 521 24.36 17.49 -39.13
C GLY A 521 23.13 18.37 -39.35
N ALA A 522 22.60 19.03 -38.31
CA ALA A 522 21.66 20.12 -38.48
C ALA A 522 22.36 21.33 -39.14
N ALA A 523 21.77 21.89 -40.17
CA ALA A 523 22.30 23.11 -40.79
C ALA A 523 22.27 24.23 -39.77
N LYS A 524 23.41 24.89 -39.50
CA LYS A 524 23.43 26.16 -38.76
C LYS A 524 22.56 27.12 -39.60
N LYS A 525 21.39 27.48 -39.14
CA LYS A 525 20.69 28.64 -39.68
C LYS A 525 21.56 29.86 -39.40
N ALA A 526 22.07 30.44 -40.44
CA ALA A 526 22.79 31.70 -40.42
C ALA A 526 21.90 32.85 -39.93
#